data_25a10dcf31c50998ba90c03a757f15ec
#
_entry.id   25a10dcf31c50998ba90c03a757f15ec
#
_cell.length_a   1.000
_cell.length_b   1.000
_cell.length_c   1.000
_cell.angle_alpha   90.00
_cell.angle_beta   90.00
_cell.angle_gamma   90.00
#
_symmetry.space_group_name_H-M   'P 1'
#
loop_
_entity.id
_entity.type
_entity.pdbx_description
1 polymer ?
#
loop_
_entity_poly.entity_id
_entity_poly.type
_entity_poly.pdbx_seq_one_letter_code
_entity_poly.pdbx_strand_id
1 'polypeptide(L)'
;MQFLPGTPEGKYYTLGEQFDAQIQNSINNLEYMLISALRRSTQREKQRIAFLQGHGELSYQQTQRVRSLISPYYKVEDIFLNDSINALKGVKGLIIARPTRPLSEKDKYLIDQFLMKGGRLMCFLDKLELNKDTLAMKGIAHTTRYNLELDKMLFEYGIKVNDNYVIDVRCAPKAIPSSK
;
A
#
# COMPACT_ATOMS: atom_id res chain seq x y z
N MET A 1 5.15 -29.51 -1.20
CA MET A 1 4.97 -28.98 -2.56
C MET A 1 5.06 -27.48 -2.48
N GLN A 2 6.12 -26.84 -3.01
CA GLN A 2 6.29 -25.38 -2.96
C GLN A 2 5.91 -24.79 -4.32
N PHE A 3 4.94 -23.88 -4.34
CA PHE A 3 4.63 -23.10 -5.53
C PHE A 3 5.67 -21.99 -5.70
N LEU A 4 6.26 -21.90 -6.89
CA LEU A 4 7.14 -20.80 -7.24
C LEU A 4 6.30 -19.54 -7.53
N PRO A 5 6.68 -18.35 -7.04
CA PRO A 5 5.97 -17.11 -7.35
C PRO A 5 5.98 -16.85 -8.86
N GLY A 6 4.79 -16.65 -9.45
CA GLY A 6 4.64 -16.34 -10.88
C GLY A 6 4.35 -17.54 -11.79
N THR A 7 4.17 -18.73 -11.25
CA THR A 7 3.76 -19.90 -12.05
C THR A 7 2.23 -19.97 -12.20
N PRO A 8 1.69 -20.30 -13.38
CA PRO A 8 0.27 -20.58 -13.55
C PRO A 8 -0.16 -21.76 -12.65
N GLU A 9 -1.30 -21.65 -12.01
CA GLU A 9 -1.86 -22.72 -11.20
C GLU A 9 -1.96 -24.02 -11.98
N GLY A 10 -1.44 -25.11 -11.40
CA GLY A 10 -1.60 -26.48 -11.93
C GLY A 10 -0.43 -27.05 -12.73
N LYS A 11 0.68 -26.34 -12.93
CA LYS A 11 1.88 -26.96 -13.50
C LYS A 11 2.77 -27.58 -12.44
N TYR A 12 2.98 -28.90 -12.58
CA TYR A 12 4.00 -29.64 -11.80
C TYR A 12 5.32 -29.57 -12.58
N TYR A 13 6.37 -29.10 -11.94
CA TYR A 13 7.70 -29.06 -12.54
C TYR A 13 8.56 -30.20 -12.01
N THR A 14 9.34 -30.80 -12.89
CA THR A 14 10.42 -31.70 -12.48
C THR A 14 11.51 -30.94 -11.71
N LEU A 15 12.34 -31.65 -10.94
CA LEU A 15 13.40 -31.02 -10.16
C LEU A 15 14.34 -30.18 -11.06
N GLY A 16 14.65 -30.64 -12.27
CA GLY A 16 15.47 -29.94 -13.26
C GLY A 16 14.82 -28.64 -13.74
N GLU A 17 13.54 -28.69 -14.11
CA GLU A 17 12.80 -27.50 -14.54
C GLU A 17 12.68 -26.43 -13.43
N GLN A 18 12.66 -26.85 -12.15
CA GLN A 18 12.67 -25.93 -11.00
C GLN A 18 14.02 -25.20 -10.90
N PHE A 19 15.14 -25.91 -11.08
CA PHE A 19 16.47 -25.30 -11.10
C PHE A 19 16.65 -24.33 -12.25
N ASP A 20 16.23 -24.70 -13.45
CA ASP A 20 16.31 -23.82 -14.62
C ASP A 20 15.47 -22.56 -14.45
N ALA A 21 14.25 -22.67 -13.89
CA ALA A 21 13.41 -21.53 -13.57
C ALA A 21 14.03 -20.61 -12.51
N GLN A 22 14.72 -21.16 -11.50
CA GLN A 22 15.42 -20.38 -10.49
C GLN A 22 16.63 -19.63 -11.08
N ILE A 23 17.40 -20.31 -11.96
CA ILE A 23 18.55 -19.69 -12.65
C ILE A 23 18.05 -18.55 -13.55
N GLN A 24 17.00 -18.77 -14.36
CA GLN A 24 16.44 -17.74 -15.21
C GLN A 24 15.90 -16.55 -14.41
N ASN A 25 15.20 -16.80 -13.31
CA ASN A 25 14.76 -15.74 -12.42
C ASN A 25 15.92 -14.96 -11.80
N SER A 26 17.02 -15.64 -11.47
CA SER A 26 18.22 -15.00 -10.94
C SER A 26 18.91 -14.12 -12.00
N ILE A 27 18.99 -14.59 -13.23
CA ILE A 27 19.55 -13.83 -14.36
C ILE A 27 18.68 -12.60 -14.64
N ASN A 28 17.34 -12.77 -14.73
CA ASN A 28 16.41 -11.69 -15.01
C ASN A 28 16.39 -10.61 -13.91
N ASN A 29 16.72 -10.98 -12.66
CA ASN A 29 16.77 -10.06 -11.54
C ASN A 29 18.17 -9.47 -11.29
N LEU A 30 19.20 -9.93 -12.00
CA LEU A 30 20.59 -9.51 -11.76
C LEU A 30 20.78 -7.99 -11.92
N GLU A 31 20.23 -7.43 -12.98
CA GLU A 31 20.29 -5.98 -13.25
C GLU A 31 19.64 -5.19 -12.11
N TYR A 32 18.43 -5.58 -11.70
CA TYR A 32 17.73 -4.95 -10.60
C TYR A 32 18.53 -5.05 -9.29
N MET A 33 19.13 -6.21 -8.99
CA MET A 33 19.92 -6.41 -7.79
C MET A 33 21.18 -5.53 -7.77
N LEU A 34 21.89 -5.44 -8.90
CA LEU A 34 23.08 -4.59 -9.05
C LEU A 34 22.73 -3.10 -8.90
N ILE A 35 21.72 -2.63 -9.62
CA ILE A 35 21.27 -1.23 -9.53
C ILE A 35 20.80 -0.90 -8.11
N SER A 36 20.08 -1.81 -7.48
CA SER A 36 19.62 -1.65 -6.10
C SER A 36 20.77 -1.59 -5.09
N ALA A 37 21.81 -2.40 -5.30
CA ALA A 37 23.01 -2.40 -4.46
C ALA A 37 23.80 -1.10 -4.64
N LEU A 38 24.03 -0.66 -5.88
CA LEU A 38 24.67 0.61 -6.19
C LEU A 38 23.93 1.80 -5.59
N ARG A 39 22.59 1.85 -5.76
CA ARG A 39 21.76 2.91 -5.19
C ARG A 39 21.88 2.99 -3.67
N ARG A 40 21.88 1.83 -2.98
CA ARG A 40 22.07 1.78 -1.52
C ARG A 40 23.46 2.28 -1.09
N SER A 41 24.49 1.96 -1.85
CA SER A 41 25.88 2.36 -1.56
C SER A 41 26.13 3.85 -1.80
N THR A 42 25.46 4.45 -2.78
CA THR A 42 25.64 5.87 -3.15
C THR A 42 24.73 6.84 -2.40
N GLN A 43 23.68 6.33 -1.78
CA GLN A 43 22.72 7.17 -1.06
C GLN A 43 23.28 7.60 0.31
N ARG A 44 23.77 8.84 0.40
CA ARG A 44 24.33 9.40 1.65
C ARG A 44 23.26 9.65 2.73
N GLU A 45 22.11 10.18 2.34
CA GLU A 45 21.01 10.49 3.27
C GLU A 45 19.70 9.87 2.78
N LYS A 46 18.99 9.20 3.69
CA LYS A 46 17.69 8.64 3.41
C LYS A 46 16.62 9.71 3.53
N GLN A 47 15.85 9.91 2.48
CA GLN A 47 14.65 10.77 2.54
C GLN A 47 13.62 10.18 3.51
N ARG A 48 12.88 11.04 4.18
CA ARG A 48 11.84 10.66 5.15
C ARG A 48 10.52 10.40 4.43
N ILE A 49 9.94 9.23 4.69
CA ILE A 49 8.58 8.85 4.29
C ILE A 49 7.79 8.59 5.57
N ALA A 50 6.62 9.19 5.67
CA ALA A 50 5.76 9.06 6.82
C ALA A 50 4.47 8.30 6.47
N PHE A 51 4.04 7.42 7.35
CA PHE A 51 2.71 6.85 7.36
C PHE A 51 1.82 7.70 8.27
N LEU A 52 0.72 8.21 7.71
CA LEU A 52 -0.27 8.92 8.50
C LEU A 52 -0.96 7.96 9.47
N GLN A 53 -1.16 8.43 10.68
CA GLN A 53 -1.87 7.72 11.74
C GLN A 53 -2.83 8.67 12.46
N GLY A 54 -3.95 8.12 12.97
CA GLY A 54 -4.95 8.88 13.72
C GLY A 54 -6.37 8.79 13.15
N HIS A 55 -6.52 8.34 11.90
CA HIS A 55 -7.81 8.26 11.22
C HIS A 55 -8.24 6.80 10.95
N GLY A 56 -7.76 5.86 11.77
CA GLY A 56 -8.07 4.44 11.64
C GLY A 56 -7.38 3.74 10.48
N GLU A 57 -6.18 4.21 10.13
CA GLU A 57 -5.33 3.64 9.10
C GLU A 57 -4.84 2.23 9.48
N LEU A 58 -4.24 1.54 8.53
CA LEU A 58 -3.62 0.24 8.78
C LEU A 58 -2.52 0.35 9.84
N SER A 59 -2.53 -0.59 10.77
CA SER A 59 -1.55 -0.67 11.84
C SER A 59 -0.13 -0.94 11.34
N TYR A 60 0.86 -0.70 12.19
CA TYR A 60 2.26 -1.04 11.90
C TYR A 60 2.42 -2.50 11.47
N GLN A 61 1.75 -3.44 12.14
CA GLN A 61 1.83 -4.87 11.84
C GLN A 61 1.31 -5.19 10.43
N GLN A 62 0.20 -4.57 10.04
CA GLN A 62 -0.40 -4.76 8.72
C GLN A 62 0.46 -4.16 7.59
N THR A 63 1.23 -3.13 7.88
CA THR A 63 2.11 -2.45 6.91
C THR A 63 3.57 -2.89 7.01
N GLN A 64 3.92 -3.78 7.94
CA GLN A 64 5.30 -4.19 8.24
C GLN A 64 6.08 -4.65 7.01
N ARG A 65 5.44 -5.47 6.15
CA ARG A 65 6.11 -5.97 4.93
C ARG A 65 6.48 -4.84 3.97
N VAL A 66 5.58 -3.89 3.75
CA VAL A 66 5.87 -2.73 2.88
C VAL A 66 6.97 -1.87 3.50
N ARG A 67 6.89 -1.63 4.81
CA ARG A 67 7.91 -0.87 5.55
C ARG A 67 9.29 -1.52 5.43
N SER A 68 9.40 -2.84 5.57
CA SER A 68 10.67 -3.56 5.44
C SER A 68 11.25 -3.49 4.03
N LEU A 69 10.42 -3.44 2.99
CA LEU A 69 10.86 -3.29 1.60
C LEU A 69 11.38 -1.89 1.27
N ILE A 70 10.82 -0.86 1.89
CA ILE A 70 11.22 0.54 1.61
C ILE A 70 12.29 1.07 2.57
N SER A 71 12.42 0.50 3.77
CA SER A 71 13.38 0.95 4.80
C SER A 71 14.87 0.91 4.38
N PRO A 72 15.33 0.03 3.45
CA PRO A 72 16.68 0.12 2.93
C PRO A 72 16.98 1.45 2.23
N TYR A 73 15.97 2.09 1.62
CA TYR A 73 16.11 3.29 0.78
C TYR A 73 15.62 4.57 1.46
N TYR A 74 14.67 4.46 2.41
CA TYR A 74 14.01 5.59 3.03
C TYR A 74 13.99 5.44 4.55
N LYS A 75 13.95 6.57 5.26
CA LYS A 75 13.63 6.60 6.69
C LYS A 75 12.11 6.58 6.83
N VAL A 76 11.58 5.48 7.35
CA VAL A 76 10.13 5.25 7.51
C VAL A 76 9.72 5.54 8.93
N GLU A 77 8.70 6.35 9.11
CA GLU A 77 8.18 6.75 10.42
C GLU A 77 6.64 6.85 10.40
N ASP A 78 6.03 6.78 11.57
CA ASP A 78 4.62 7.09 11.74
C ASP A 78 4.47 8.55 12.17
N ILE A 79 3.41 9.20 11.67
CA ILE A 79 3.16 10.59 11.97
C ILE A 79 1.69 10.83 12.29
N PHE A 80 1.48 11.64 13.34
CA PHE A 80 0.17 12.18 13.71
C PHE A 80 0.19 13.68 13.41
N LEU A 81 -0.82 14.18 12.73
CA LEU A 81 -0.86 15.61 12.36
C LEU A 81 -1.09 16.49 13.58
N ASN A 82 -1.97 16.07 14.49
CA ASN A 82 -2.23 16.73 15.79
C ASN A 82 -2.34 18.26 15.69
N ASP A 83 -2.99 18.77 14.64
CA ASP A 83 -3.13 20.19 14.34
C ASP A 83 -1.79 20.97 14.24
N SER A 84 -0.66 20.29 14.11
CA SER A 84 0.66 20.93 14.06
C SER A 84 1.09 21.24 12.63
N ILE A 85 1.28 22.53 12.34
CA ILE A 85 1.74 23.02 11.01
C ILE A 85 3.11 22.44 10.62
N ASN A 86 3.92 22.08 11.61
CA ASN A 86 5.26 21.54 11.40
C ASN A 86 5.31 20.00 11.37
N ALA A 87 4.18 19.31 11.54
CA ALA A 87 4.14 17.85 11.62
C ALA A 87 4.83 17.19 10.40
N LEU A 88 4.60 17.74 9.20
CA LEU A 88 5.16 17.22 7.94
C LEU A 88 6.49 17.85 7.53
N LYS A 89 7.13 18.63 8.41
CA LYS A 89 8.41 19.28 8.10
C LYS A 89 9.52 18.24 7.86
N GLY A 90 10.18 18.35 6.69
CA GLY A 90 11.26 17.44 6.31
C GLY A 90 10.82 16.07 5.79
N VAL A 91 9.51 15.78 5.79
CA VAL A 91 8.94 14.61 5.12
C VAL A 91 8.93 14.86 3.62
N LYS A 92 9.30 13.85 2.81
CA LYS A 92 9.26 13.93 1.34
C LYS A 92 8.08 13.18 0.74
N GLY A 93 7.62 12.13 1.43
CA GLY A 93 6.46 11.36 1.03
C GLY A 93 5.54 11.04 2.20
N LEU A 94 4.25 11.24 2.03
CA LEU A 94 3.20 10.90 2.98
C LEU A 94 2.39 9.74 2.42
N ILE A 95 2.18 8.70 3.21
CA ILE A 95 1.37 7.54 2.86
C ILE A 95 0.15 7.52 3.76
N ILE A 96 -1.03 7.54 3.16
CA ILE A 96 -2.31 7.33 3.84
C ILE A 96 -2.79 5.94 3.46
N ALA A 97 -2.82 5.03 4.43
CA ALA A 97 -3.07 3.62 4.20
C ALA A 97 -4.42 3.21 4.79
N ARG A 98 -5.46 3.20 3.96
CA ARG A 98 -6.81 2.77 4.31
C ARG A 98 -7.36 3.47 5.56
N PRO A 99 -7.56 4.78 5.53
CA PRO A 99 -8.23 5.49 6.62
C PRO A 99 -9.68 4.98 6.71
N THR A 100 -10.20 4.88 7.94
CA THR A 100 -11.59 4.46 8.20
C THR A 100 -12.42 5.56 8.86
N ARG A 101 -11.76 6.64 9.29
CA ARG A 101 -12.37 7.82 9.91
C ARG A 101 -12.15 9.06 9.04
N PRO A 102 -13.03 10.05 9.11
CA PRO A 102 -12.88 11.28 8.35
C PRO A 102 -11.61 12.05 8.75
N LEU A 103 -10.98 12.67 7.76
CA LEU A 103 -9.92 13.64 8.01
C LEU A 103 -10.54 14.99 8.35
N SER A 104 -10.04 15.65 9.39
CA SER A 104 -10.49 16.99 9.74
C SER A 104 -10.13 18.02 8.67
N GLU A 105 -10.82 19.15 8.63
CA GLU A 105 -10.49 20.25 7.70
C GLU A 105 -9.05 20.76 7.92
N LYS A 106 -8.57 20.74 9.16
CA LYS A 106 -7.19 21.11 9.48
C LYS A 106 -6.20 20.11 8.91
N ASP A 107 -6.47 18.81 9.04
CA ASP A 107 -5.59 17.78 8.51
C ASP A 107 -5.53 17.84 6.98
N LYS A 108 -6.67 18.07 6.33
CA LYS A 108 -6.75 18.29 4.87
C LYS A 108 -5.94 19.50 4.46
N TYR A 109 -6.04 20.60 5.19
CA TYR A 109 -5.25 21.81 4.94
C TYR A 109 -3.74 21.54 5.12
N LEU A 110 -3.32 20.79 6.14
CA LEU A 110 -1.91 20.45 6.37
C LEU A 110 -1.36 19.59 5.23
N ILE A 111 -2.16 18.63 4.74
CA ILE A 111 -1.80 17.77 3.60
C ILE A 111 -1.70 18.61 2.33
N ASP A 112 -2.65 19.52 2.09
CA ASP A 112 -2.62 20.44 0.96
C ASP A 112 -1.35 21.30 0.98
N GLN A 113 -1.04 21.95 2.09
CA GLN A 113 0.17 22.74 2.26
C GLN A 113 1.46 21.91 2.06
N PHE A 114 1.44 20.64 2.46
CA PHE A 114 2.54 19.70 2.22
C PHE A 114 2.73 19.45 0.72
N LEU A 115 1.65 19.21 -0.01
CA LEU A 115 1.67 19.02 -1.46
C LEU A 115 2.14 20.27 -2.20
N MET A 116 1.64 21.46 -1.83
CA MET A 116 2.04 22.73 -2.40
C MET A 116 3.54 23.04 -2.21
N LYS A 117 4.15 22.52 -1.13
CA LYS A 117 5.60 22.61 -0.87
C LYS A 117 6.42 21.54 -1.60
N GLY A 118 5.83 20.79 -2.50
CA GLY A 118 6.49 19.74 -3.28
C GLY A 118 6.59 18.39 -2.58
N GLY A 119 5.80 18.16 -1.54
CA GLY A 119 5.60 16.85 -0.92
C GLY A 119 4.89 15.91 -1.88
N ARG A 120 5.05 14.60 -1.66
CA ARG A 120 4.40 13.55 -2.46
C ARG A 120 3.42 12.78 -1.59
N LEU A 121 2.19 12.61 -2.06
CA LEU A 121 1.14 11.89 -1.37
C LEU A 121 0.85 10.58 -2.10
N MET A 122 0.76 9.48 -1.34
CA MET A 122 0.27 8.20 -1.80
C MET A 122 -0.92 7.79 -0.94
N CYS A 123 -2.10 7.69 -1.55
CA CYS A 123 -3.33 7.32 -0.87
C CYS A 123 -3.80 5.93 -1.32
N PHE A 124 -4.03 5.07 -0.36
CA PHE A 124 -4.74 3.79 -0.55
C PHE A 124 -6.09 3.94 0.14
N LEU A 125 -7.14 4.10 -0.65
CA LEU A 125 -8.48 4.41 -0.17
C LEU A 125 -9.43 3.26 -0.48
N ASP A 126 -10.10 2.74 0.56
CA ASP A 126 -11.26 1.89 0.43
C ASP A 126 -12.48 2.73 0.80
N LYS A 127 -13.38 3.02 -0.15
CA LYS A 127 -14.61 3.74 0.14
C LYS A 127 -15.71 2.86 0.71
N LEU A 128 -15.60 1.57 0.47
CA LEU A 128 -16.58 0.57 0.87
C LEU A 128 -15.93 -0.48 1.76
N GLU A 129 -16.53 -0.75 2.90
CA GLU A 129 -16.17 -1.88 3.74
C GLU A 129 -16.98 -3.11 3.32
N LEU A 130 -16.27 -4.19 3.04
CA LEU A 130 -16.85 -5.50 2.77
C LEU A 130 -16.78 -6.35 4.04
N ASN A 131 -17.93 -6.75 4.57
CA ASN A 131 -17.94 -7.73 5.65
C ASN A 131 -17.63 -9.12 5.10
N LYS A 132 -16.37 -9.56 5.31
CA LYS A 132 -15.86 -10.84 4.79
C LYS A 132 -16.49 -12.05 5.46
N ASP A 133 -16.92 -11.90 6.72
CA ASP A 133 -17.51 -12.99 7.49
C ASP A 133 -18.91 -13.32 6.96
N THR A 134 -19.71 -12.31 6.65
CA THR A 134 -21.02 -12.52 6.02
C THR A 134 -20.91 -13.07 4.61
N LEU A 135 -19.90 -12.65 3.85
CA LEU A 135 -19.62 -13.19 2.52
C LEU A 135 -19.23 -14.68 2.59
N ALA A 136 -18.38 -15.07 3.53
CA ALA A 136 -17.95 -16.46 3.71
C ALA A 136 -19.07 -17.36 4.20
N MET A 137 -19.95 -16.85 5.09
CA MET A 137 -21.04 -17.66 5.69
C MET A 137 -22.30 -17.72 4.85
N LYS A 138 -22.67 -16.66 4.16
CA LYS A 138 -23.98 -16.52 3.49
C LYS A 138 -23.89 -16.32 1.98
N GLY A 139 -22.68 -16.17 1.42
CA GLY A 139 -22.49 -15.86 0.00
C GLY A 139 -22.98 -14.44 -0.40
N ILE A 140 -23.48 -13.66 0.56
CA ILE A 140 -23.99 -12.31 0.37
C ILE A 140 -23.16 -11.37 1.25
N ALA A 141 -22.61 -10.32 0.66
CA ALA A 141 -21.88 -9.31 1.40
C ALA A 141 -22.69 -8.02 1.50
N HIS A 142 -22.86 -7.55 2.72
CA HIS A 142 -23.32 -6.18 2.95
C HIS A 142 -22.13 -5.26 2.96
N THR A 143 -22.26 -4.15 2.24
CA THR A 143 -21.22 -3.13 2.14
C THR A 143 -21.63 -1.89 2.90
N THR A 144 -20.72 -1.35 3.70
CA THR A 144 -20.89 -0.08 4.39
C THR A 144 -19.94 0.95 3.79
N ARG A 145 -20.42 2.15 3.55
CA ARG A 145 -19.60 3.25 3.04
C ARG A 145 -18.83 3.91 4.17
N TYR A 146 -17.53 4.10 3.99
CA TYR A 146 -16.73 4.99 4.84
C TYR A 146 -16.96 6.44 4.43
N ASN A 147 -17.33 7.29 5.38
CA ASN A 147 -17.31 8.74 5.17
C ASN A 147 -15.91 9.27 5.52
N LEU A 148 -15.07 9.41 4.51
CA LEU A 148 -13.68 9.88 4.70
C LEU A 148 -13.55 11.40 4.56
N GLU A 149 -14.57 12.07 4.02
CA GLU A 149 -14.60 13.51 3.71
C GLU A 149 -13.44 13.99 2.82
N LEU A 150 -12.85 13.08 2.07
CA LEU A 150 -11.74 13.38 1.15
C LEU A 150 -12.20 13.73 -0.27
N ASP A 151 -13.46 13.51 -0.60
CA ASP A 151 -13.97 13.62 -1.97
C ASP A 151 -13.76 15.02 -2.54
N LYS A 152 -14.03 16.06 -1.74
CA LYS A 152 -13.86 17.45 -2.16
C LYS A 152 -12.39 17.78 -2.45
N MET A 153 -11.50 17.42 -1.52
CA MET A 153 -10.07 17.65 -1.67
C MET A 153 -9.52 16.92 -2.90
N LEU A 154 -9.85 15.64 -3.08
CA LEU A 154 -9.41 14.87 -4.24
C LEU A 154 -9.95 15.44 -5.55
N PHE A 155 -11.19 15.93 -5.55
CA PHE A 155 -11.80 16.56 -6.73
C PHE A 155 -11.09 17.85 -7.13
N GLU A 156 -10.63 18.66 -6.18
CA GLU A 156 -9.82 19.86 -6.42
C GLU A 156 -8.48 19.51 -7.11
N TYR A 157 -7.93 18.31 -6.84
CA TYR A 157 -6.78 17.75 -7.55
C TYR A 157 -7.15 16.98 -8.83
N GLY A 158 -8.41 17.05 -9.29
CA GLY A 158 -8.87 16.37 -10.50
C GLY A 158 -9.12 14.87 -10.36
N ILE A 159 -9.19 14.36 -9.14
CA ILE A 159 -9.36 12.93 -8.87
C ILE A 159 -10.78 12.67 -8.35
N LYS A 160 -11.53 11.81 -9.05
CA LYS A 160 -12.83 11.33 -8.60
C LYS A 160 -12.74 9.84 -8.25
N VAL A 161 -12.99 9.50 -7.00
CA VAL A 161 -13.07 8.11 -6.53
C VAL A 161 -14.54 7.69 -6.47
N ASN A 162 -14.91 6.68 -7.25
CA ASN A 162 -16.29 6.18 -7.28
C ASN A 162 -16.58 5.24 -6.11
N ASP A 163 -17.86 5.20 -5.70
CA ASP A 163 -18.34 4.31 -4.63
C ASP A 163 -18.79 2.96 -5.21
N ASN A 164 -17.87 2.27 -5.88
CA ASN A 164 -18.13 0.97 -6.49
C ASN A 164 -16.96 0.01 -6.29
N TYR A 165 -17.24 -1.29 -6.42
CA TYR A 165 -16.19 -2.30 -6.51
C TYR A 165 -15.73 -2.48 -7.95
N VAL A 166 -14.43 -2.71 -8.10
CA VAL A 166 -13.87 -3.15 -9.37
C VAL A 166 -13.86 -4.68 -9.36
N ILE A 167 -14.52 -5.27 -10.36
CA ILE A 167 -14.48 -6.72 -10.59
C ILE A 167 -13.51 -6.96 -11.72
N ASP A 168 -12.43 -7.71 -11.43
CA ASP A 168 -11.45 -8.11 -12.43
C ASP A 168 -11.38 -9.64 -12.50
N VAL A 169 -11.66 -10.20 -13.67
CA VAL A 169 -11.61 -11.64 -13.93
C VAL A 169 -10.16 -12.15 -13.98
N ARG A 170 -9.18 -11.27 -14.20
CA ARG A 170 -7.75 -11.60 -14.26
C ARG A 170 -6.97 -11.12 -13.03
N CYS A 171 -7.60 -11.14 -11.87
CA CYS A 171 -6.92 -10.78 -10.62
C CYS A 171 -6.10 -11.96 -10.07
N ALA A 172 -5.10 -11.64 -9.24
CA ALA A 172 -4.35 -12.67 -8.52
C ALA A 172 -5.29 -13.40 -7.53
N PRO A 173 -5.40 -14.73 -7.58
CA PRO A 173 -6.25 -15.48 -6.68
C PRO A 173 -5.74 -15.36 -5.24
N LYS A 174 -6.64 -15.08 -4.31
CA LYS A 174 -6.36 -15.11 -2.87
C LYS A 174 -7.04 -16.31 -2.26
N ALA A 175 -6.26 -17.24 -1.71
CA ALA A 175 -6.82 -18.34 -0.94
C ALA A 175 -7.51 -17.78 0.31
N ILE A 176 -8.80 -18.05 0.44
CA ILE A 176 -9.57 -17.79 1.66
C ILE A 176 -9.48 -19.07 2.48
N PRO A 177 -8.90 -19.05 3.70
CA PRO A 177 -8.90 -20.24 4.55
C PRO A 177 -10.35 -20.62 4.85
N SER A 178 -10.74 -21.81 4.40
CA SER A 178 -12.02 -22.42 4.77
C SER A 178 -11.94 -22.76 6.25
N SER A 179 -12.75 -22.13 7.08
CA SER A 179 -12.99 -22.59 8.44
C SER A 179 -13.80 -23.87 8.35
N LYS A 180 -13.15 -25.04 8.56
CA LYS A 180 -13.82 -26.27 8.93
C LYS A 180 -14.05 -26.25 10.42
#